data_37bc7c971577926b97f958af67be858d
#
_entry.id   37bc7c971577926b97f958af67be858d
#
_cell.length_a   1.000
_cell.length_b   1.000
_cell.length_c   1.000
_cell.angle_alpha   90.00
_cell.angle_beta   90.00
_cell.angle_gamma   90.00
#
_symmetry.space_group_name_H-M   'P 1'
#
loop_
_entity.id
_entity.type
_entity.pdbx_description
1 polymer ?
#
loop_
_entity_poly.entity_id
_entity_poly.type
_entity_poly.pdbx_seq_one_letter_code
_entity_poly.pdbx_strand_id
1 'polypeptide(L)'
;MILSEKFIKANDKACTFEEHIPAPYFRKTFNLDFTPDTAEITICGLGFYELYINGKNITKGPLAPYISNTDELCYYDNYDIKDLLIDGKNVIAITLGNGFRNPFGGFIWNFDEAEHIGPVTTAFCLEARDSKNELVIEADESVKTHASPITFDDIRMGCRYDAR
;
A
#
# COMPACT_ATOMS: atom_id res chain seq x y z
N MET A 1 -1.93 -11.90 -14.19
CA MET A 1 -1.37 -10.87 -13.27
C MET A 1 -1.40 -9.54 -13.98
N ILE A 2 -2.15 -8.60 -13.47
CA ILE A 2 -2.24 -7.21 -13.96
C ILE A 2 -1.80 -6.31 -12.80
N LEU A 3 -0.99 -5.30 -13.08
CA LEU A 3 -0.71 -4.22 -12.15
C LEU A 3 -1.44 -2.98 -12.65
N SER A 4 -2.16 -2.29 -11.78
CA SER A 4 -2.75 -1.00 -12.11
C SER A 4 -1.66 0.01 -12.45
N GLU A 5 -1.85 0.76 -13.53
CA GLU A 5 -0.98 1.89 -13.88
C GLU A 5 -1.27 3.13 -13.02
N LYS A 6 -2.36 3.09 -12.23
CA LYS A 6 -2.78 4.22 -11.40
C LYS A 6 -2.23 4.08 -9.98
N PHE A 7 -1.29 4.95 -9.66
CA PHE A 7 -0.87 5.15 -8.28
C PHE A 7 -1.79 6.16 -7.58
N ILE A 8 -2.25 5.77 -6.39
CA ILE A 8 -3.06 6.61 -5.51
C ILE A 8 -2.26 7.09 -4.31
N LYS A 9 -2.61 8.25 -3.78
CA LYS A 9 -1.98 8.86 -2.61
C LYS A 9 -3.03 9.42 -1.67
N ALA A 10 -2.71 9.52 -0.38
CA ALA A 10 -3.61 10.08 0.61
C ALA A 10 -3.57 11.63 0.64
N ASN A 11 -2.43 12.22 0.29
CA ASN A 11 -2.20 13.66 0.18
C ASN A 11 -0.97 13.93 -0.71
N ASP A 12 -0.68 15.20 -0.95
CA ASP A 12 0.46 15.67 -1.76
C ASP A 12 1.68 16.10 -0.91
N LYS A 13 1.66 15.82 0.41
CA LYS A 13 2.69 16.29 1.32
C LYS A 13 3.86 15.31 1.40
N ALA A 14 5.07 15.86 1.36
CA ALA A 14 6.30 15.15 1.68
C ALA A 14 6.79 15.56 3.07
N CYS A 15 7.48 14.66 3.75
CA CYS A 15 8.22 14.98 4.96
C CYS A 15 9.33 15.98 4.65
N THR A 16 9.66 16.81 5.63
CA THR A 16 10.75 17.80 5.58
C THR A 16 11.69 17.60 6.77
N PHE A 17 12.63 18.52 6.98
CA PHE A 17 13.44 18.53 8.21
C PHE A 17 12.64 18.92 9.46
N GLU A 18 11.48 19.56 9.30
CA GLU A 18 10.68 20.12 10.40
C GLU A 18 9.33 19.42 10.56
N GLU A 19 8.73 18.96 9.45
CA GLU A 19 7.39 18.34 9.43
C GLU A 19 7.46 16.88 9.00
N HIS A 20 6.91 16.00 9.83
CA HIS A 20 6.69 14.60 9.51
C HIS A 20 5.24 14.37 9.06
N ILE A 21 5.05 13.57 8.03
CA ILE A 21 3.72 13.19 7.55
C ILE A 21 3.39 11.79 8.06
N PRO A 22 2.32 11.62 8.88
CA PRO A 22 1.91 10.33 9.39
C PRO A 22 1.58 9.32 8.29
N ALA A 23 1.89 8.04 8.53
CA ALA A 23 1.55 6.95 7.62
C ALA A 23 0.04 6.88 7.39
N PRO A 24 -0.47 6.89 6.15
CA PRO A 24 -1.89 6.81 5.87
C PRO A 24 -2.42 5.38 5.86
N TYR A 25 -3.74 5.25 6.09
CA TYR A 25 -4.53 4.09 5.70
C TYR A 25 -5.19 4.31 4.35
N PHE A 26 -5.29 3.22 3.57
CA PHE A 26 -6.11 3.12 2.36
C PHE A 26 -7.12 1.99 2.54
N ARG A 27 -8.33 2.17 2.00
CA ARG A 27 -9.39 1.18 2.07
C ARG A 27 -10.23 1.18 0.80
N LYS A 28 -10.35 0.00 0.17
CA LYS A 28 -11.29 -0.27 -0.93
C LYS A 28 -12.29 -1.33 -0.48
N THR A 29 -13.56 -1.10 -0.77
CA THR A 29 -14.63 -2.07 -0.55
C THR A 29 -15.19 -2.50 -1.91
N PHE A 30 -15.43 -3.78 -2.08
CA PHE A 30 -16.04 -4.34 -3.29
C PHE A 30 -16.99 -5.48 -2.95
N ASN A 31 -17.88 -5.85 -3.86
CA ASN A 31 -18.74 -6.99 -3.73
C ASN A 31 -18.28 -8.10 -4.68
N LEU A 32 -18.37 -9.35 -4.21
CA LEU A 32 -18.15 -10.58 -4.96
C LEU A 32 -19.43 -11.38 -4.89
N ASP A 33 -19.98 -11.81 -6.03
CA ASP A 33 -21.26 -12.52 -6.15
C ASP A 33 -21.09 -13.94 -6.75
N PHE A 34 -19.86 -14.44 -6.77
CA PHE A 34 -19.50 -15.77 -7.21
C PHE A 34 -18.35 -16.34 -6.37
N THR A 35 -18.18 -17.66 -6.38
CA THR A 35 -17.03 -18.31 -5.73
C THR A 35 -15.90 -18.42 -6.74
N PRO A 36 -14.77 -17.74 -6.57
CA PRO A 36 -13.69 -17.77 -7.53
C PRO A 36 -12.91 -19.09 -7.50
N ASP A 37 -12.49 -19.58 -8.66
CA ASP A 37 -11.52 -20.67 -8.78
C ASP A 37 -10.11 -20.19 -8.50
N THR A 38 -9.82 -18.94 -8.88
CA THR A 38 -8.55 -18.24 -8.61
C THR A 38 -8.82 -16.80 -8.18
N ALA A 39 -8.03 -16.30 -7.24
CA ALA A 39 -8.04 -14.88 -6.89
C ALA A 39 -6.65 -14.44 -6.45
N GLU A 40 -6.14 -13.39 -7.09
CA GLU A 40 -4.83 -12.82 -6.81
C GLU A 40 -4.93 -11.31 -6.64
N ILE A 41 -4.07 -10.75 -5.80
CA ILE A 41 -3.84 -9.30 -5.74
C ILE A 41 -2.37 -9.01 -5.99
N THR A 42 -2.13 -8.10 -6.94
CA THR A 42 -0.81 -7.52 -7.21
C THR A 42 -0.76 -6.13 -6.60
N ILE A 43 0.28 -5.82 -5.84
CA ILE A 43 0.45 -4.53 -5.16
C ILE A 43 1.87 -4.00 -5.34
N CYS A 44 1.98 -2.70 -5.60
CA CYS A 44 3.21 -1.93 -5.55
C CYS A 44 3.04 -0.77 -4.55
N GLY A 45 3.89 -0.70 -3.54
CA GLY A 45 3.96 0.42 -2.61
C GLY A 45 5.23 1.23 -2.84
N LEU A 46 5.10 2.53 -3.06
CA LEU A 46 6.20 3.49 -2.93
C LEU A 46 6.15 4.04 -1.50
N GLY A 47 6.83 3.34 -0.63
CA GLY A 47 6.74 3.31 0.82
C GLY A 47 6.65 1.86 1.28
N PHE A 48 6.64 1.58 2.59
CA PHE A 48 6.47 0.22 3.11
C PHE A 48 5.02 -0.05 3.44
N TYR A 49 4.44 -1.11 2.87
CA TYR A 49 3.05 -1.42 3.09
C TYR A 49 2.82 -2.63 4.01
N GLU A 50 1.70 -2.61 4.69
CA GLU A 50 1.02 -3.79 5.21
C GLU A 50 -0.32 -3.94 4.48
N LEU A 51 -0.56 -5.12 3.90
CA LEU A 51 -1.76 -5.45 3.13
C LEU A 51 -2.68 -6.36 3.93
N TYR A 52 -3.95 -5.99 3.97
CA TYR A 52 -5.00 -6.74 4.67
C TYR A 52 -6.15 -7.05 3.71
N ILE A 53 -6.60 -8.29 3.72
CA ILE A 53 -7.83 -8.73 3.06
C ILE A 53 -8.81 -9.18 4.14
N ASN A 54 -9.99 -8.55 4.18
CA ASN A 54 -11.03 -8.83 5.17
C ASN A 54 -10.52 -8.83 6.64
N GLY A 55 -9.59 -7.92 6.93
CA GLY A 55 -8.97 -7.76 8.26
C GLY A 55 -7.81 -8.69 8.58
N LYS A 56 -7.48 -9.62 7.69
CA LYS A 56 -6.32 -10.50 7.85
C LYS A 56 -5.10 -9.90 7.18
N ASN A 57 -4.01 -9.69 7.93
CA ASN A 57 -2.72 -9.28 7.36
C ASN A 57 -2.14 -10.43 6.53
N ILE A 58 -1.78 -10.13 5.28
CA ILE A 58 -1.22 -11.11 4.32
C ILE A 58 0.16 -10.70 3.81
N THR A 59 0.70 -9.61 4.31
CA THR A 59 2.02 -9.11 3.89
C THR A 59 3.09 -10.19 4.09
N LYS A 60 3.92 -10.44 3.10
CA LYS A 60 4.97 -11.49 3.12
C LYS A 60 6.00 -11.31 4.23
N GLY A 61 6.15 -10.10 4.75
CA GLY A 61 7.06 -9.79 5.83
C GLY A 61 7.03 -8.31 6.19
N PRO A 62 7.77 -7.90 7.22
CA PRO A 62 7.93 -6.48 7.51
C PRO A 62 8.69 -5.80 6.36
N LEU A 63 8.43 -4.51 6.17
CA LEU A 63 9.12 -3.69 5.17
C LEU A 63 8.94 -4.20 3.72
N ALA A 64 7.73 -4.57 3.35
CA ALA A 64 7.36 -4.86 1.95
C ALA A 64 7.01 -3.54 1.21
N PRO A 65 7.35 -3.40 -0.09
CA PRO A 65 8.17 -4.30 -0.90
C PRO A 65 9.66 -4.19 -0.56
N TYR A 66 10.51 -4.95 -1.22
CA TYR A 66 11.95 -4.77 -1.12
C TYR A 66 12.36 -3.35 -1.53
N ILE A 67 13.41 -2.84 -0.88
CA ILE A 67 13.97 -1.52 -1.18
C ILE A 67 14.54 -1.50 -2.59
N SER A 68 14.23 -0.42 -3.33
CA SER A 68 14.79 -0.13 -4.63
C SER A 68 14.99 1.38 -4.80
N ASN A 69 15.79 1.77 -5.78
CA ASN A 69 15.75 3.12 -6.31
C ASN A 69 14.49 3.23 -7.18
N THR A 70 13.46 3.91 -6.67
CA THR A 70 12.15 3.97 -7.32
C THR A 70 12.12 4.85 -8.58
N ASP A 71 13.19 5.59 -8.87
CA ASP A 71 13.35 6.29 -10.14
C ASP A 71 13.72 5.34 -11.29
N GLU A 72 14.33 4.19 -10.95
CA GLU A 72 14.78 3.20 -11.94
C GLU A 72 13.94 1.92 -11.91
N LEU A 73 13.56 1.45 -10.71
CA LEU A 73 12.93 0.16 -10.52
C LEU A 73 11.95 0.18 -9.35
N CYS A 74 10.72 -0.24 -9.60
CA CYS A 74 9.72 -0.47 -8.54
C CYS A 74 9.43 -1.97 -8.43
N TYR A 75 9.55 -2.51 -7.20
CA TYR A 75 9.11 -3.87 -6.92
C TYR A 75 7.61 -3.92 -6.66
N TYR A 76 7.00 -5.01 -7.08
CA TYR A 76 5.64 -5.35 -6.74
C TYR A 76 5.59 -6.77 -6.15
N ASP A 77 4.56 -7.03 -5.36
CA ASP A 77 4.27 -8.36 -4.81
C ASP A 77 2.94 -8.87 -5.36
N ASN A 78 2.86 -10.20 -5.50
CA ASN A 78 1.65 -10.91 -5.85
C ASN A 78 1.26 -11.86 -4.71
N TYR A 79 -0.02 -11.89 -4.34
CA TYR A 79 -0.60 -12.71 -3.27
C TYR A 79 -1.79 -13.49 -3.79
N ASP A 80 -1.78 -14.80 -3.55
CA ASP A 80 -2.99 -15.61 -3.65
C ASP A 80 -3.91 -15.29 -2.47
N ILE A 81 -5.13 -14.85 -2.78
CA ILE A 81 -6.13 -14.41 -1.80
C ILE A 81 -7.45 -15.17 -1.89
N LYS A 82 -7.50 -16.24 -2.70
CA LYS A 82 -8.72 -17.00 -2.96
C LYS A 82 -9.46 -17.37 -1.68
N ASP A 83 -8.76 -17.98 -0.73
CA ASP A 83 -9.34 -18.46 0.53
C ASP A 83 -9.69 -17.36 1.54
N LEU A 84 -9.42 -16.10 1.20
CA LEU A 84 -9.70 -14.93 2.02
C LEU A 84 -10.93 -14.15 1.57
N LEU A 85 -11.40 -14.41 0.35
CA LEU A 85 -12.59 -13.77 -0.20
C LEU A 85 -13.86 -14.49 0.29
N ILE A 86 -14.90 -13.69 0.50
CA ILE A 86 -16.22 -14.18 0.92
C ILE A 86 -17.28 -13.71 -0.07
N ASP A 87 -18.38 -14.44 -0.14
CA ASP A 87 -19.57 -13.98 -0.87
C ASP A 87 -20.07 -12.65 -0.29
N GLY A 88 -20.44 -11.72 -1.17
CA GLY A 88 -20.86 -10.37 -0.82
C GLY A 88 -19.70 -9.40 -0.61
N LYS A 89 -19.72 -8.68 0.51
CA LYS A 89 -18.84 -7.55 0.76
C LYS A 89 -17.44 -7.94 1.21
N ASN A 90 -16.43 -7.51 0.46
CA ASN A 90 -15.01 -7.69 0.76
C ASN A 90 -14.30 -6.34 0.94
N VAL A 91 -13.16 -6.37 1.61
CA VAL A 91 -12.36 -5.19 1.94
C VAL A 91 -10.87 -5.44 1.68
N ILE A 92 -10.25 -4.57 0.88
CA ILE A 92 -8.81 -4.38 0.81
C ILE A 92 -8.46 -3.22 1.73
N ALA A 93 -7.50 -3.40 2.64
CA ALA A 93 -6.97 -2.32 3.47
C ALA A 93 -5.44 -2.33 3.42
N ILE A 94 -4.85 -1.14 3.40
CA ILE A 94 -3.40 -0.96 3.32
C ILE A 94 -2.99 0.09 4.35
N THR A 95 -1.96 -0.23 5.16
CA THR A 95 -1.17 0.75 5.88
C THR A 95 0.06 1.05 5.05
N LEU A 96 0.38 2.31 4.79
CA LEU A 96 1.50 2.67 3.94
C LEU A 96 2.47 3.59 4.68
N GLY A 97 3.56 3.03 5.19
CA GLY A 97 4.62 3.75 5.87
C GLY A 97 5.52 4.53 4.92
N ASN A 98 6.18 5.55 5.44
CA ASN A 98 7.00 6.48 4.66
C ASN A 98 8.23 5.84 4.02
N GLY A 99 8.90 4.92 4.74
CA GLY A 99 10.05 4.17 4.23
C GLY A 99 11.15 5.06 3.67
N PHE A 100 11.67 4.69 2.48
CA PHE A 100 12.66 5.49 1.74
C PHE A 100 12.01 6.46 0.75
N ARG A 101 10.70 6.36 0.53
CA ARG A 101 9.98 7.23 -0.40
C ARG A 101 9.73 8.62 0.17
N ASN A 102 9.42 8.70 1.46
CA ASN A 102 9.04 9.94 2.14
C ASN A 102 9.77 10.07 3.49
N PRO A 103 11.12 10.03 3.50
CA PRO A 103 11.88 10.05 4.75
C PRO A 103 11.73 11.40 5.43
N PHE A 104 11.62 11.39 6.77
CA PHE A 104 11.76 12.58 7.58
C PHE A 104 13.19 13.07 7.47
N GLY A 105 13.43 14.28 7.03
CA GLY A 105 14.70 14.87 6.68
C GLY A 105 15.91 14.44 7.51
N GLY A 106 17.08 14.76 7.13
CA GLY A 106 18.28 14.41 7.89
C GLY A 106 19.53 14.34 7.05
N PHE A 107 20.65 14.56 7.72
CA PHE A 107 21.99 14.65 7.13
C PHE A 107 22.61 13.29 6.81
N ILE A 108 21.97 12.19 7.20
CA ILE A 108 22.43 10.84 6.91
C ILE A 108 21.77 10.39 5.62
N TRP A 109 22.57 9.88 4.68
CA TRP A 109 22.18 9.33 3.38
C TRP A 109 21.68 10.38 2.35
N ASN A 110 21.81 11.67 2.61
CA ASN A 110 21.49 12.76 1.67
C ASN A 110 20.11 12.60 1.02
N PHE A 111 19.09 12.25 1.80
CA PHE A 111 17.74 12.06 1.28
C PHE A 111 17.16 13.32 0.63
N ASP A 112 17.58 14.49 1.08
CA ASP A 112 17.21 15.79 0.51
C ASP A 112 17.71 16.01 -0.92
N GLU A 113 18.72 15.26 -1.34
CA GLU A 113 19.27 15.28 -2.71
C GLU A 113 18.64 14.21 -3.63
N ALA A 114 17.82 13.30 -3.09
CA ALA A 114 17.26 12.18 -3.84
C ALA A 114 16.02 12.58 -4.65
N GLU A 115 15.99 12.27 -5.93
CA GLU A 115 14.89 12.61 -6.84
C GLU A 115 13.62 11.79 -6.54
N HIS A 116 13.77 10.57 -6.01
CA HIS A 116 12.66 9.67 -5.70
C HIS A 116 11.79 10.12 -4.50
N ILE A 117 12.16 11.16 -3.77
CA ILE A 117 11.42 11.63 -2.60
C ILE A 117 10.06 12.23 -3.00
N GLY A 118 9.06 11.90 -2.21
CA GLY A 118 7.72 12.44 -2.40
C GLY A 118 6.69 11.76 -1.49
N PRO A 119 5.43 12.15 -1.58
CA PRO A 119 4.36 11.50 -0.83
C PRO A 119 4.31 10.00 -1.15
N VAL A 120 3.96 9.20 -0.14
CA VAL A 120 3.79 7.76 -0.33
C VAL A 120 2.61 7.48 -1.25
N THR A 121 2.80 6.54 -2.17
CA THR A 121 1.78 6.14 -3.15
C THR A 121 1.70 4.63 -3.24
N THR A 122 0.55 4.11 -3.64
CA THR A 122 0.36 2.68 -3.89
C THR A 122 -0.49 2.45 -5.11
N ALA A 123 -0.23 1.35 -5.82
CA ALA A 123 -1.08 0.81 -6.86
C ALA A 123 -1.39 -0.63 -6.55
N PHE A 124 -2.60 -1.09 -6.81
CA PHE A 124 -2.97 -2.49 -6.70
C PHE A 124 -4.02 -2.87 -7.74
N CYS A 125 -4.01 -4.15 -8.11
CA CYS A 125 -5.06 -4.78 -8.90
C CYS A 125 -5.37 -6.16 -8.31
N LEU A 126 -6.65 -6.41 -8.04
CA LEU A 126 -7.18 -7.70 -7.64
C LEU A 126 -7.93 -8.29 -8.82
N GLU A 127 -7.64 -9.54 -9.14
CA GLU A 127 -8.34 -10.34 -10.14
C GLU A 127 -8.94 -11.58 -9.45
N ALA A 128 -10.23 -11.80 -9.62
CA ALA A 128 -10.92 -13.01 -9.16
C ALA A 128 -11.71 -13.62 -10.32
N ARG A 129 -11.56 -14.92 -10.55
CA ARG A 129 -12.14 -15.61 -11.72
C ARG A 129 -12.68 -17.00 -11.36
N ASP A 130 -13.77 -17.35 -12.04
CA ASP A 130 -14.22 -18.73 -12.21
C ASP A 130 -14.36 -19.07 -13.70
N SER A 131 -14.98 -20.19 -14.05
CA SER A 131 -15.17 -20.62 -15.44
C SER A 131 -16.09 -19.69 -16.26
N LYS A 132 -16.83 -18.79 -15.64
CA LYS A 132 -17.87 -17.95 -16.27
C LYS A 132 -17.75 -16.47 -15.91
N ASN A 133 -17.14 -16.15 -14.77
CA ASN A 133 -17.13 -14.81 -14.20
C ASN A 133 -15.69 -14.33 -13.99
N GLU A 134 -15.51 -13.04 -14.18
CA GLU A 134 -14.27 -12.32 -13.87
C GLU A 134 -14.60 -11.02 -13.14
N LEU A 135 -13.91 -10.76 -12.04
CA LEU A 135 -13.95 -9.51 -11.31
C LEU A 135 -12.54 -8.92 -11.26
N VAL A 136 -12.42 -7.65 -11.66
CA VAL A 136 -11.17 -6.88 -11.57
C VAL A 136 -11.42 -5.64 -10.71
N ILE A 137 -10.61 -5.47 -9.67
CA ILE A 137 -10.67 -4.32 -8.75
C ILE A 137 -9.32 -3.63 -8.73
N GLU A 138 -9.27 -2.42 -9.20
CA GLU A 138 -8.06 -1.61 -9.25
C GLU A 138 -8.06 -0.49 -8.20
N ALA A 139 -6.86 0.02 -7.94
CA ALA A 139 -6.69 1.28 -7.24
C ALA A 139 -7.31 2.42 -8.08
N ASP A 140 -8.26 3.13 -7.51
CA ASP A 140 -8.96 4.26 -8.14
C ASP A 140 -9.41 5.31 -7.10
N GLU A 141 -10.11 6.32 -7.56
CA GLU A 141 -10.61 7.43 -6.75
C GLU A 141 -11.64 7.01 -5.66
N SER A 142 -12.20 5.82 -5.74
CA SER A 142 -13.12 5.29 -4.72
C SER A 142 -12.40 4.73 -3.49
N VAL A 143 -11.07 4.59 -3.55
CA VAL A 143 -10.26 4.22 -2.39
C VAL A 143 -10.32 5.34 -1.36
N LYS A 144 -10.80 5.00 -0.17
CA LYS A 144 -10.86 5.94 0.95
C LYS A 144 -9.53 5.95 1.68
N THR A 145 -9.13 7.13 2.12
CA THR A 145 -7.91 7.33 2.92
C THR A 145 -8.24 7.90 4.28
N HIS A 146 -7.41 7.59 5.28
CA HIS A 146 -7.50 8.12 6.63
C HIS A 146 -6.12 8.15 7.28
N ALA A 147 -5.91 9.03 8.26
CA ALA A 147 -4.73 8.97 9.11
C ALA A 147 -4.72 7.66 9.89
N SER A 148 -3.58 7.00 9.97
CA SER A 148 -3.39 5.82 10.80
C SER A 148 -2.95 6.21 12.22
N PRO A 149 -2.98 5.29 13.19
CA PRO A 149 -2.41 5.52 14.50
C PRO A 149 -0.87 5.61 14.50
N ILE A 150 -0.22 5.35 13.37
CA ILE A 150 1.22 5.56 13.20
C ILE A 150 1.44 7.07 12.96
N THR A 151 1.71 7.78 14.03
CA THR A 151 1.86 9.25 14.01
C THR A 151 3.26 9.70 13.57
N PHE A 152 4.21 8.79 13.59
CA PHE A 152 5.59 8.98 13.11
C PHE A 152 6.15 7.63 12.68
N ASP A 153 6.84 7.58 11.56
CA ASP A 153 7.65 6.46 11.11
C ASP A 153 8.84 6.94 10.28
N ASP A 154 10.02 6.45 10.62
CA ASP A 154 11.25 6.72 9.89
C ASP A 154 12.16 5.51 9.99
N ILE A 155 12.80 5.13 8.88
CA ILE A 155 13.62 3.93 8.79
C ILE A 155 14.82 3.94 9.78
N ARG A 156 15.26 5.10 10.22
CA ARG A 156 16.39 5.28 11.14
C ARG A 156 15.95 5.50 12.58
N MET A 157 14.78 6.09 12.79
CA MET A 157 14.31 6.55 14.10
C MET A 157 13.20 5.67 14.67
N GLY A 158 12.65 4.75 13.88
CA GLY A 158 11.58 3.88 14.30
C GLY A 158 10.19 4.49 14.13
N CYS A 159 9.24 4.05 14.95
CA CYS A 159 7.84 4.38 14.77
C CYS A 159 7.21 4.82 16.12
N ARG A 160 6.24 5.74 16.05
CA ARG A 160 5.39 6.14 17.18
C ARG A 160 3.94 5.77 16.85
N TYR A 161 3.33 5.05 17.77
CA TYR A 161 1.95 4.57 17.63
C TYR A 161 1.07 5.20 18.72
N ASP A 162 -0.05 5.82 18.33
CA ASP A 162 -1.07 6.34 19.26
C ASP A 162 -2.32 5.47 19.17
N ALA A 163 -2.57 4.68 20.23
CA ALA A 163 -3.68 3.74 20.28
C ALA A 163 -5.04 4.36 20.69
N ARG A 164 -5.11 5.67 20.89
CA ARG A 164 -6.33 6.38 21.33
C ARG A 164 -7.34 6.57 20.21
#